data_4c5ac757a9ad230ad99e470e03529e7d
#
_entry.id   4c5ac757a9ad230ad99e470e03529e7d
#
_cell.length_a   1.000
_cell.length_b   1.000
_cell.length_c   1.000
_cell.angle_alpha   90.00
_cell.angle_beta   90.00
_cell.angle_gamma   90.00
#
_symmetry.space_group_name_H-M   'P 1'
#
loop_
_entity.id
_entity.type
_entity.pdbx_description
1 polymer ?
#
loop_
_entity_poly.entity_id
_entity_poly.type
_entity_poly.pdbx_seq_one_letter_code
_entity_poly.pdbx_strand_id
1 'polypeptide(L)'
;MRNPSQVIVYQAKDGAIELKGDYAHETVWATQAQIVCLFEVDQSVVSRHINNIFKDKEVAKKSNMQKMHNAISDKPVAYYSLDVILGVGYRTNSKVAITFRQWATKTLRSHILTGYSINKKIGRAHV
;
A
#
# COMPACT_ATOMS: atom_id res chain seq x y z
N MET A 1 19.26 -3.72 8.79
CA MET A 1 18.82 -3.45 8.63
C MET A 1 17.78 -3.41 8.74
N ARG A 2 17.21 -3.08 8.84
CA ARG A 2 16.26 -3.09 8.90
C ARG A 2 15.43 -2.80 8.09
N ASN A 3 14.73 -3.30 7.98
CA ASN A 3 13.68 -3.20 7.05
C ASN A 3 12.64 -2.24 7.55
N PRO A 4 12.41 -1.16 6.88
CA PRO A 4 11.45 -0.17 7.36
C PRO A 4 10.01 -0.58 7.17
N SER A 5 9.74 -1.60 6.39
CA SER A 5 8.36 -2.00 6.18
C SER A 5 7.91 -2.92 7.32
N GLN A 6 6.64 -2.91 7.61
CA GLN A 6 6.08 -3.82 8.58
C GLN A 6 4.67 -4.20 8.13
N VAL A 7 4.21 -5.32 8.63
CA VAL A 7 2.89 -5.82 8.28
C VAL A 7 1.83 -4.95 8.92
N ILE A 8 0.89 -4.49 8.12
CA ILE A 8 -0.28 -3.81 8.63
C ILE A 8 -1.50 -4.52 8.06
N VAL A 9 -2.58 -4.51 8.80
CA VAL A 9 -3.76 -5.29 8.44
C VAL A 9 -4.91 -4.37 8.08
N TYR A 10 -5.46 -4.57 6.90
CA TYR A 10 -6.68 -3.89 6.49
C TYR A 10 -7.84 -4.86 6.61
N GLN A 11 -8.89 -4.47 7.31
CA GLN A 11 -10.05 -5.32 7.45
C GLN A 11 -11.00 -5.08 6.29
N ALA A 12 -10.97 -5.98 5.33
CA ALA A 12 -11.88 -5.93 4.19
C ALA A 12 -13.18 -6.64 4.56
N LYS A 13 -14.15 -6.54 3.68
CA LYS A 13 -15.45 -7.15 3.89
C LYS A 13 -15.35 -8.66 4.12
N ASP A 14 -14.53 -9.32 3.33
CA ASP A 14 -14.44 -10.77 3.38
C ASP A 14 -13.27 -11.29 4.21
N GLY A 15 -12.58 -10.44 4.89
CA GLY A 15 -11.48 -10.88 5.74
C GLY A 15 -10.35 -9.89 5.81
N ALA A 16 -9.34 -10.22 6.59
CA ALA A 16 -8.18 -9.36 6.78
C ALA A 16 -7.21 -9.51 5.63
N ILE A 17 -6.64 -8.41 5.20
CA ILE A 17 -5.61 -8.40 4.17
C ILE A 17 -4.34 -7.83 4.79
N GLU A 18 -3.27 -8.61 4.75
CA GLU A 18 -1.98 -8.19 5.32
C GLU A 18 -1.17 -7.49 4.25
N LEU A 19 -0.85 -6.25 4.50
CA LEU A 19 -0.11 -5.41 3.57
C LEU A 19 1.23 -5.05 4.18
N LYS A 20 2.15 -4.60 3.34
CA LYS A 20 3.43 -4.11 3.83
C LYS A 20 3.37 -2.61 3.93
N GLY A 21 3.46 -2.10 5.14
CA GLY A 21 3.53 -0.66 5.38
C GLY A 21 4.95 -0.18 5.18
N ASP A 22 5.10 0.96 4.55
CA ASP A 22 6.41 1.55 4.27
C ASP A 22 6.34 3.00 4.70
N TYR A 23 6.66 3.24 5.94
CA TYR A 23 6.49 4.57 6.51
C TYR A 23 7.52 5.57 5.99
N ALA A 24 8.68 5.07 5.60
CA ALA A 24 9.72 5.94 5.03
C ALA A 24 9.26 6.55 3.71
N HIS A 25 8.49 5.80 2.93
CA HIS A 25 7.98 6.27 1.64
C HIS A 25 6.51 6.66 1.71
N GLU A 26 5.93 6.60 2.90
CA GLU A 26 4.53 6.97 3.14
C GLU A 26 3.57 6.24 2.21
N THR A 27 3.76 4.93 2.10
CA THR A 27 2.93 4.12 1.22
C THR A 27 2.70 2.75 1.83
N VAL A 28 1.83 1.98 1.18
CA VAL A 28 1.66 0.56 1.49
C VAL A 28 1.88 -0.20 0.19
N TRP A 29 2.33 -1.44 0.31
CA TRP A 29 2.63 -2.29 -0.83
C TRP A 29 1.72 -3.50 -0.82
N ALA A 30 1.15 -3.82 -1.97
CA ALA A 30 0.26 -4.97 -2.12
C ALA A 30 0.61 -5.73 -3.39
N THR A 31 0.42 -7.04 -3.34
CA THR A 31 0.54 -7.88 -4.54
C THR A 31 -0.72 -7.73 -5.39
N GLN A 32 -0.63 -8.16 -6.64
CA GLN A 32 -1.80 -8.17 -7.51
C GLN A 32 -2.93 -9.01 -6.92
N ALA A 33 -2.60 -10.16 -6.32
CA ALA A 33 -3.61 -11.01 -5.70
C ALA A 33 -4.32 -10.28 -4.56
N GLN A 34 -3.59 -9.49 -3.78
CA GLN A 34 -4.19 -8.71 -2.70
C GLN A 34 -5.10 -7.61 -3.24
N ILE A 35 -4.72 -7.00 -4.36
CA ILE A 35 -5.54 -5.97 -4.99
C ILE A 35 -6.84 -6.59 -5.51
N VAL A 36 -6.77 -7.81 -6.07
CA VAL A 36 -7.95 -8.54 -6.47
C VAL A 36 -8.90 -8.73 -5.29
N CYS A 37 -8.37 -9.19 -4.15
CA CYS A 37 -9.18 -9.39 -2.96
C CYS A 37 -9.75 -8.09 -2.43
N LEU A 38 -8.95 -7.03 -2.46
CA LEU A 38 -9.35 -5.74 -1.92
C LEU A 38 -10.56 -5.16 -2.65
N PHE A 39 -10.56 -5.22 -3.97
CA PHE A 39 -11.60 -4.60 -4.76
C PHE A 39 -12.62 -5.60 -5.31
N GLU A 40 -12.40 -6.90 -5.06
CA GLU A 40 -13.32 -7.95 -5.47
C GLU A 40 -13.58 -7.94 -6.97
N VAL A 41 -12.51 -7.85 -7.74
CA VAL A 41 -12.59 -7.84 -9.19
C VAL A 41 -11.66 -8.91 -9.75
N ASP A 42 -11.91 -9.28 -11.00
CA ASP A 42 -11.15 -10.35 -11.64
C ASP A 42 -9.68 -9.98 -11.82
N GLN A 43 -8.83 -10.99 -11.76
CA GLN A 43 -7.39 -10.78 -11.90
C GLN A 43 -7.04 -10.14 -13.24
N SER A 44 -7.72 -10.52 -14.31
CA SER A 44 -7.43 -9.95 -15.62
C SER A 44 -7.74 -8.47 -15.68
N VAL A 45 -8.78 -8.05 -14.94
CA VAL A 45 -9.14 -6.64 -14.85
C VAL A 45 -8.07 -5.86 -14.10
N VAL A 46 -7.62 -6.40 -12.97
CA VAL A 46 -6.57 -5.75 -12.18
C VAL A 46 -5.29 -5.64 -13.00
N SER A 47 -4.90 -6.73 -13.66
CA SER A 47 -3.70 -6.76 -14.48
C SER A 47 -3.75 -5.69 -15.58
N ARG A 48 -4.89 -5.60 -16.26
CA ARG A 48 -5.05 -4.61 -17.33
C ARG A 48 -4.93 -3.19 -16.81
N HIS A 49 -5.56 -2.91 -15.68
CA HIS A 49 -5.50 -1.55 -15.12
C HIS A 49 -4.09 -1.21 -14.64
N ILE A 50 -3.38 -2.15 -14.01
CA ILE A 50 -2.00 -1.90 -13.60
C ILE A 50 -1.15 -1.57 -14.82
N ASN A 51 -1.28 -2.37 -15.87
CA ASN A 51 -0.50 -2.14 -17.08
C ASN A 51 -0.80 -0.78 -17.69
N ASN A 52 -2.06 -0.39 -17.70
CA ASN A 52 -2.45 0.90 -18.27
C ASN A 52 -1.98 2.07 -17.42
N ILE A 53 -2.00 1.93 -16.10
CA ILE A 53 -1.51 2.97 -15.19
C ILE A 53 -0.04 3.26 -15.49
N PHE A 54 0.77 2.23 -15.68
CA PHE A 54 2.18 2.43 -15.98
C PHE A 54 2.41 2.87 -17.44
N LYS A 55 1.64 2.33 -18.36
CA LYS A 55 1.74 2.70 -19.77
C LYS A 55 1.42 4.18 -19.98
N ASP A 56 0.39 4.64 -19.30
CA ASP A 56 -0.06 6.02 -19.42
C ASP A 56 0.73 6.96 -18.53
N LYS A 57 1.70 6.41 -17.81
CA LYS A 57 2.59 7.19 -16.96
C LYS A 57 1.86 7.99 -15.88
N GLU A 58 0.75 7.44 -15.39
CA GLU A 58 0.04 8.08 -14.28
C GLU A 58 0.92 8.10 -13.04
N VAL A 59 1.71 7.04 -12.87
CA VAL A 59 2.72 7.00 -11.81
C VAL A 59 3.99 6.39 -12.41
N ALA A 60 5.12 6.74 -11.84
CA ALA A 60 6.40 6.18 -12.30
C ALA A 60 6.52 4.73 -11.84
N LYS A 61 6.76 3.83 -12.77
CA LYS A 61 6.87 2.41 -12.44
C LYS A 61 8.02 2.15 -11.48
N LYS A 62 9.13 2.85 -11.67
CA LYS A 62 10.34 2.63 -10.88
C LYS A 62 10.10 2.79 -9.38
N SER A 63 9.31 3.77 -8.98
CA SER A 63 9.07 4.04 -7.57
C SER A 63 7.75 3.47 -7.06
N ASN A 64 6.97 2.86 -7.92
CA ASN A 64 5.64 2.37 -7.55
C ASN A 64 5.45 0.88 -7.75
N MET A 65 6.52 0.16 -8.06
CA MET A 65 6.51 -1.28 -8.15
C MET A 65 7.85 -1.79 -7.66
N GLN A 66 7.81 -2.80 -6.80
CA GLN A 66 9.02 -3.44 -6.30
C GLN A 66 8.84 -4.95 -6.36
N LYS A 67 9.93 -5.65 -6.58
CA LYS A 67 9.90 -7.10 -6.49
C LYS A 67 10.54 -7.47 -5.17
N MET A 68 9.79 -8.22 -4.36
CA MET A 68 10.25 -8.63 -3.05
C MET A 68 9.94 -10.10 -2.86
N HIS A 69 10.78 -10.77 -2.09
CA HIS A 69 10.51 -12.15 -1.70
C HIS A 69 9.47 -12.15 -0.59
N ASN A 70 8.63 -13.17 -0.60
CA ASN A 70 7.73 -13.37 0.51
C ASN A 70 8.01 -14.75 1.11
N ALA A 71 7.32 -15.08 2.18
CA ALA A 71 7.59 -16.32 2.91
C ALA A 71 7.19 -17.58 2.14
N ILE A 72 6.39 -17.43 1.11
CA ILE A 72 5.81 -18.57 0.42
C ILE A 72 6.56 -18.93 -0.85
N SER A 73 7.10 -17.95 -1.53
CA SER A 73 7.69 -18.16 -2.86
C SER A 73 9.19 -17.91 -2.87
N ASP A 74 9.90 -18.77 -3.59
CA ASP A 74 11.33 -18.58 -3.81
C ASP A 74 11.60 -17.47 -4.80
N LYS A 75 10.61 -17.15 -5.62
CA LYS A 75 10.79 -16.11 -6.63
C LYS A 75 10.28 -14.78 -6.13
N PRO A 76 10.92 -13.68 -6.55
CA PRO A 76 10.41 -12.37 -6.17
C PRO A 76 9.01 -12.16 -6.69
N VAL A 77 8.20 -11.51 -5.89
CA VAL A 77 6.81 -11.19 -6.23
C VAL A 77 6.70 -9.69 -6.39
N ALA A 78 5.95 -9.25 -7.41
CA ALA A 78 5.75 -7.83 -7.62
C ALA A 78 4.77 -7.26 -6.59
N TYR A 79 5.16 -6.15 -6.00
CA TYR A 79 4.32 -5.39 -5.07
C TYR A 79 4.10 -4.01 -5.65
N TYR A 80 2.92 -3.48 -5.46
CA TYR A 80 2.50 -2.20 -6.02
C TYR A 80 2.18 -1.22 -4.91
N SER A 81 2.51 0.04 -5.15
CA SER A 81 2.36 1.10 -4.15
C SER A 81 0.90 1.49 -3.94
N LEU A 82 0.66 2.29 -2.92
CA LEU A 82 -0.66 2.84 -2.65
C LEU A 82 -1.24 3.57 -3.86
N ASP A 83 -0.41 4.32 -4.59
CA ASP A 83 -0.90 5.05 -5.75
C ASP A 83 -1.42 4.11 -6.83
N VAL A 84 -0.73 2.98 -7.04
CA VAL A 84 -1.20 1.98 -8.00
C VAL A 84 -2.47 1.31 -7.49
N ILE A 85 -2.49 0.95 -6.21
CA ILE A 85 -3.66 0.33 -5.60
C ILE A 85 -4.88 1.22 -5.81
N LEU A 86 -4.75 2.51 -5.50
CA LEU A 86 -5.85 3.44 -5.65
C LEU A 86 -6.23 3.66 -7.11
N GLY A 87 -5.24 3.68 -8.00
CA GLY A 87 -5.50 3.80 -9.43
C GLY A 87 -6.39 2.69 -9.94
N VAL A 88 -6.14 1.46 -9.51
CA VAL A 88 -6.99 0.33 -9.85
C VAL A 88 -8.35 0.47 -9.19
N GLY A 89 -8.35 0.83 -7.92
CA GLY A 89 -9.59 0.90 -7.15
C GLY A 89 -10.57 1.91 -7.69
N TYR A 90 -10.10 3.09 -8.05
CA TYR A 90 -11.01 4.12 -8.58
C TYR A 90 -11.63 3.72 -9.90
N ARG A 91 -10.98 2.82 -10.64
CA ARG A 91 -11.50 2.35 -11.91
C ARG A 91 -12.46 1.16 -11.77
N THR A 92 -12.43 0.48 -10.63
CA THR A 92 -13.17 -0.77 -10.46
C THR A 92 -14.21 -0.72 -9.36
N ASN A 93 -13.85 -0.17 -8.22
CA ASN A 93 -14.74 -0.13 -7.05
C ASN A 93 -14.39 1.11 -6.24
N SER A 94 -14.90 2.26 -6.71
CA SER A 94 -14.52 3.54 -6.13
C SER A 94 -14.90 3.69 -4.66
N LYS A 95 -15.98 3.05 -4.22
CA LYS A 95 -16.36 3.12 -2.82
C LYS A 95 -15.31 2.49 -1.92
N VAL A 96 -14.87 1.29 -2.30
CA VAL A 96 -13.82 0.61 -1.53
C VAL A 96 -12.53 1.39 -1.62
N ALA A 97 -12.22 1.97 -2.80
CA ALA A 97 -11.01 2.76 -2.97
C ALA A 97 -10.99 3.96 -2.04
N ILE A 98 -12.10 4.66 -1.91
CA ILE A 98 -12.19 5.81 -1.02
C ILE A 98 -11.98 5.38 0.43
N THR A 99 -12.64 4.31 0.85
CA THR A 99 -12.50 3.79 2.20
C THR A 99 -11.07 3.34 2.47
N PHE A 100 -10.47 2.65 1.52
CA PHE A 100 -9.10 2.18 1.65
C PHE A 100 -8.13 3.35 1.74
N ARG A 101 -8.31 4.37 0.91
CA ARG A 101 -7.46 5.56 0.96
C ARG A 101 -7.53 6.24 2.31
N GLN A 102 -8.74 6.37 2.86
CA GLN A 102 -8.91 6.99 4.17
C GLN A 102 -8.20 6.19 5.24
N TRP A 103 -8.33 4.88 5.19
CA TRP A 103 -7.67 4.02 6.15
C TRP A 103 -6.14 4.12 6.02
N ALA A 104 -5.63 4.08 4.80
CA ALA A 104 -4.19 4.13 4.56
C ALA A 104 -3.60 5.46 5.04
N THR A 105 -4.27 6.54 4.71
CA THR A 105 -3.83 7.87 5.12
C THR A 105 -3.78 7.97 6.64
N LYS A 106 -4.84 7.52 7.28
CA LYS A 106 -4.92 7.57 8.74
C LYS A 106 -3.84 6.70 9.39
N THR A 107 -3.65 5.49 8.86
CA THR A 107 -2.69 4.55 9.41
C THR A 107 -1.26 5.09 9.27
N LEU A 108 -0.92 5.59 8.10
CA LEU A 108 0.41 6.12 7.87
C LEU A 108 0.65 7.38 8.70
N ARG A 109 -0.35 8.26 8.76
CA ARG A 109 -0.23 9.49 9.52
C ARG A 109 -0.09 9.21 11.01
N SER A 110 -0.86 8.27 11.53
CA SER A 110 -0.80 7.92 12.94
C SER A 110 0.60 7.46 13.33
N HIS A 111 1.21 6.64 12.48
CA HIS A 111 2.55 6.17 12.75
C HIS A 111 3.57 7.32 12.75
N ILE A 112 3.46 8.20 11.78
CA ILE A 112 4.36 9.34 11.66
C ILE A 112 4.19 10.25 12.85
N LEU A 113 2.97 10.54 13.23
CA LEU A 113 2.72 11.43 14.38
C LEU A 113 3.22 10.81 15.67
N THR A 114 3.04 9.52 15.85
CA THR A 114 3.55 8.85 17.04
C THR A 114 5.06 8.97 17.12
N GLY A 115 5.74 8.71 16.00
CA GLY A 115 7.18 8.84 15.94
C GLY A 115 7.63 10.26 16.22
N TYR A 116 6.95 11.20 15.64
CA TYR A 116 7.27 12.61 15.83
C TYR A 116 7.07 13.03 17.29
N SER A 117 5.98 12.59 17.90
CA SER A 117 5.71 12.93 19.28
C SER A 117 6.77 12.39 20.21
N ILE A 118 7.24 11.20 19.97
CA ILE A 118 8.31 10.61 20.77
C ILE A 118 9.59 11.40 20.63
N ASN A 119 9.95 11.75 19.42
CA ASN A 119 11.17 12.51 19.17
C ASN A 119 11.07 13.90 19.77
N LYS A 120 9.93 14.51 19.66
CA LYS A 120 9.71 15.83 20.19
C LYS A 120 9.81 15.82 21.70
N LYS A 121 9.26 14.79 22.32
CA LYS A 121 9.29 14.64 23.75
C LYS A 121 10.71 14.51 24.26
N ILE A 122 11.53 13.79 23.53
CA ILE A 122 12.91 13.61 23.92
C ILE A 122 13.70 14.87 23.61
N GLY A 123 13.48 15.43 22.47
CA GLY A 123 14.28 16.52 21.99
C GLY A 123 13.89 17.87 22.41
N ARG A 124 12.69 18.13 23.00
CA ARG A 124 12.34 19.34 23.14
C ARG A 124 11.80 19.64 24.15
N ALA A 125 12.13 19.72 24.66
CA ALA A 125 11.65 20.11 25.56
C ALA A 125 11.06 21.36 25.38
N HIS A 126 11.04 21.97 24.67
CA HIS A 126 10.57 23.19 24.63
C HIS A 126 9.45 23.28 23.92
N VAL A 127 8.97 23.82 24.03
CA VAL A 127 7.95 24.12 23.48
C VAL A 127 7.28 24.09 23.55
#